data_468d74e5e1d78f5c8713c230db5b8c94
#
_entry.id   468d74e5e1d78f5c8713c230db5b8c94
#
_cell.length_a   1.000
_cell.length_b   1.000
_cell.length_c   1.000
_cell.angle_alpha   90.00
_cell.angle_beta   90.00
_cell.angle_gamma   90.00
#
_symmetry.space_group_name_H-M   'P 1'
#
loop_
_entity.id
_entity.type
_entity.pdbx_description
1 polymer ?
#
loop_
_entity_poly.entity_id
_entity_poly.type
_entity_poly.pdbx_seq_one_letter_code
_entity_poly.pdbx_strand_id
1 'polypeptide(L)'
;MPLAEEPFHLSSTYLRLRSDVSIEPLPVDAGFWGRLSSGQLGSFRNEYLVTTQECSADWPHWEMHPNGDEVVCLLSGSLDFILGIGAEERRVPLSAAGSYVIVPKGMWHTAKMSEPCRLLFITAGEGTQHRALAR
;
A
#
# COMPACT_ATOMS: atom_id res chain seq x y z
N MET A 1 -20.30 7.29 16.01
CA MET A 1 -19.36 8.21 15.34
C MET A 1 -20.14 9.33 14.69
N PRO A 2 -19.76 10.59 14.91
CA PRO A 2 -20.43 11.70 14.23
C PRO A 2 -20.21 11.61 12.72
N LEU A 3 -21.22 12.06 11.97
CA LEU A 3 -21.11 12.14 10.52
C LEU A 3 -20.21 13.32 10.16
N ALA A 4 -19.37 13.13 9.14
CA ALA A 4 -18.57 14.22 8.58
C ALA A 4 -19.48 15.17 7.80
N GLU A 5 -19.28 16.48 7.98
CA GLU A 5 -20.01 17.49 7.22
C GLU A 5 -19.50 17.62 5.78
N GLU A 6 -18.24 17.27 5.56
CA GLU A 6 -17.57 17.33 4.26
C GLU A 6 -16.96 15.97 3.93
N PRO A 7 -16.78 15.67 2.63
CA PRO A 7 -16.13 14.42 2.25
C PRO A 7 -14.67 14.41 2.69
N PHE A 8 -14.17 13.25 3.07
CA PHE A 8 -12.74 13.03 3.27
C PHE A 8 -12.02 12.94 1.92
N HIS A 9 -10.72 13.20 1.93
CA HIS A 9 -9.88 13.04 0.76
C HIS A 9 -8.73 12.09 1.08
N LEU A 10 -8.51 11.09 0.22
CA LEU A 10 -7.49 10.06 0.48
C LEU A 10 -6.06 10.60 0.51
N SER A 11 -5.80 11.79 -0.02
CA SER A 11 -4.48 12.41 0.08
C SER A 11 -4.17 12.95 1.48
N SER A 12 -5.19 13.22 2.29
CA SER A 12 -5.04 13.80 3.64
C SER A 12 -5.62 12.94 4.75
N THR A 13 -6.43 11.94 4.40
CA THR A 13 -7.08 11.07 5.39
C THR A 13 -7.17 9.66 4.82
N TYR A 14 -6.38 8.77 5.39
CA TYR A 14 -6.40 7.36 5.02
C TYR A 14 -7.56 6.64 5.70
N LEU A 15 -7.79 5.39 5.35
CA LEU A 15 -8.83 4.58 5.94
C LEU A 15 -8.24 3.37 6.65
N ARG A 16 -8.75 3.09 7.85
CA ARG A 16 -8.52 1.83 8.54
C ARG A 16 -9.77 0.98 8.41
N LEU A 17 -9.65 -0.16 7.76
CA LEU A 17 -10.73 -1.15 7.67
C LEU A 17 -10.57 -2.09 8.85
N ARG A 18 -11.41 -1.94 9.85
CA ARG A 18 -11.26 -2.64 11.13
C ARG A 18 -11.79 -4.06 11.05
N SER A 19 -11.30 -4.91 11.95
CA SER A 19 -11.67 -6.32 12.01
C SER A 19 -13.15 -6.54 12.35
N ASP A 20 -13.81 -5.55 12.97
CA ASP A 20 -15.24 -5.58 13.25
C ASP A 20 -16.10 -5.06 12.09
N VAL A 21 -15.47 -4.85 10.94
CA VAL A 21 -16.12 -4.34 9.71
C VAL A 21 -16.48 -2.85 9.79
N SER A 22 -16.04 -2.14 10.82
CA SER A 22 -16.14 -0.68 10.86
C SER A 22 -14.99 -0.02 10.11
N ILE A 23 -15.16 1.24 9.73
CA ILE A 23 -14.16 2.02 8.99
C ILE A 23 -13.82 3.26 9.80
N GLU A 24 -12.52 3.46 10.02
CA GLU A 24 -12.01 4.61 10.76
C GLU A 24 -11.18 5.50 9.85
N PRO A 25 -11.52 6.80 9.72
CA PRO A 25 -10.65 7.73 9.01
C PRO A 25 -9.43 8.06 9.87
N LEU A 26 -8.25 8.08 9.22
CA LEU A 26 -6.97 8.37 9.88
C LEU A 26 -6.36 9.61 9.23
N PRO A 27 -6.39 10.78 9.91
CA PRO A 27 -5.73 11.97 9.39
C PRO A 27 -4.22 11.76 9.21
N VAL A 28 -3.69 12.25 8.10
CA VAL A 28 -2.30 12.09 7.73
C VAL A 28 -1.56 13.40 7.90
N ASP A 29 -0.46 13.36 8.64
CA ASP A 29 0.47 14.48 8.80
C ASP A 29 1.91 13.97 8.67
N ALA A 30 2.89 14.84 8.90
CA ALA A 30 4.29 14.47 8.77
C ALA A 30 4.72 13.34 9.72
N GLY A 31 4.03 13.16 10.85
CA GLY A 31 4.33 12.11 11.82
C GLY A 31 3.56 10.81 11.63
N PHE A 32 2.68 10.71 10.64
CA PHE A 32 1.80 9.55 10.47
C PHE A 32 2.58 8.23 10.37
N TRP A 33 3.53 8.17 9.44
CA TRP A 33 4.28 6.93 9.20
C TRP A 33 5.14 6.53 10.39
N GLY A 34 5.66 7.51 11.13
CA GLY A 34 6.38 7.25 12.38
C GLY A 34 5.46 6.65 13.46
N ARG A 35 4.25 7.17 13.59
CA ARG A 35 3.27 6.62 14.55
C ARG A 35 2.82 5.22 14.15
N LEU A 36 2.65 4.98 12.85
CA LEU A 36 2.29 3.68 12.33
C LEU A 36 3.39 2.64 12.62
N SER A 37 4.63 2.94 12.27
CA SER A 37 5.75 2.03 12.42
C SER A 37 6.14 1.78 13.88
N SER A 38 5.89 2.73 14.78
CA SER A 38 6.17 2.58 16.21
C SER A 38 5.07 1.83 16.98
N GLY A 39 3.96 1.48 16.32
CA GLY A 39 2.85 0.79 16.95
C GLY A 39 1.86 1.69 17.70
N GLN A 40 2.01 3.01 17.61
CA GLN A 40 1.09 3.94 18.29
C GLN A 40 -0.33 3.86 17.75
N LEU A 41 -0.51 3.42 16.50
CA LEU A 41 -1.83 3.24 15.90
C LEU A 41 -2.37 1.81 16.08
N GLY A 42 -1.69 0.97 16.85
CA GLY A 42 -2.05 -0.43 17.08
C GLY A 42 -1.34 -1.38 16.12
N SER A 43 -1.65 -2.66 16.21
CA SER A 43 -0.98 -3.72 15.45
C SER A 43 -1.58 -3.93 14.05
N PHE A 44 -2.76 -3.43 13.78
CA PHE A 44 -3.51 -3.69 12.54
C PHE A 44 -3.82 -5.19 12.32
N ARG A 45 -3.88 -5.95 13.39
CA ARG A 45 -4.18 -7.37 13.30
C ARG A 45 -5.58 -7.59 12.70
N ASN A 46 -5.65 -8.38 11.59
CA ASN A 46 -6.88 -8.63 10.84
C ASN A 46 -7.54 -7.34 10.33
N GLU A 47 -6.74 -6.32 10.03
CA GLU A 47 -7.21 -5.03 9.56
C GLU A 47 -6.45 -4.62 8.30
N TYR A 48 -7.05 -3.72 7.52
CA TYR A 48 -6.42 -3.16 6.34
C TYR A 48 -6.26 -1.65 6.49
N LEU A 49 -5.17 -1.15 5.93
CA LEU A 49 -4.95 0.29 5.75
C LEU A 49 -5.13 0.63 4.27
N VAL A 50 -5.96 1.63 3.97
CA VAL A 50 -6.14 2.14 2.62
C VAL A 50 -5.42 3.48 2.50
N THR A 51 -4.48 3.58 1.58
CA THR A 51 -3.67 4.78 1.37
C THR A 51 -3.59 5.16 -0.09
N THR A 52 -3.20 6.41 -0.37
CA THR A 52 -2.74 6.82 -1.70
C THR A 52 -1.35 7.40 -1.59
N GLN A 53 -0.54 7.17 -2.61
CA GLN A 53 0.83 7.68 -2.67
C GLN A 53 1.17 8.09 -4.09
N GLU A 54 1.99 9.14 -4.20
CA GLU A 54 2.61 9.53 -5.46
C GLU A 54 4.01 8.93 -5.50
N CYS A 55 4.36 8.30 -6.61
CA CYS A 55 5.64 7.64 -6.81
C CYS A 55 6.26 8.14 -8.11
N SER A 56 7.46 8.69 -8.03
CA SER A 56 8.18 9.23 -9.21
C SER A 56 9.48 8.49 -9.50
N ALA A 57 9.88 7.55 -8.65
CA ALA A 57 11.10 6.78 -8.79
C ALA A 57 10.84 5.30 -8.47
N ASP A 58 11.69 4.44 -9.01
CA ASP A 58 11.65 3.01 -8.67
C ASP A 58 11.72 2.82 -7.16
N TRP A 59 11.04 1.81 -6.66
CA TRP A 59 11.15 1.46 -5.26
C TRP A 59 12.57 0.97 -4.96
N PRO A 60 13.18 1.45 -3.86
CA PRO A 60 14.58 1.09 -3.56
C PRO A 60 14.72 -0.27 -2.89
N HIS A 61 13.62 -0.95 -2.58
CA HIS A 61 13.65 -2.21 -1.85
C HIS A 61 12.46 -3.09 -2.22
N TRP A 62 12.56 -4.37 -1.86
CA TRP A 62 11.44 -5.29 -1.86
C TRP A 62 10.64 -5.12 -0.58
N GLU A 63 9.34 -5.36 -0.67
CA GLU A 63 8.41 -5.32 0.44
C GLU A 63 7.58 -6.60 0.48
N MET A 64 7.16 -7.02 1.68
CA MET A 64 6.35 -8.21 1.86
C MET A 64 5.41 -8.04 3.05
N HIS A 65 4.17 -8.49 2.89
CA HIS A 65 3.16 -8.45 3.93
C HIS A 65 2.79 -9.87 4.31
N PRO A 66 3.23 -10.37 5.50
CA PRO A 66 3.05 -11.78 5.85
C PRO A 66 1.63 -12.13 6.30
N ASN A 67 0.80 -11.16 6.65
CA ASN A 67 -0.49 -11.40 7.31
C ASN A 67 -1.72 -11.10 6.44
N GLY A 68 -1.54 -10.81 5.17
CA GLY A 68 -2.68 -10.63 4.26
C GLY A 68 -2.27 -10.28 2.84
N ASP A 69 -3.22 -10.42 1.93
CA ASP A 69 -3.05 -9.99 0.55
C ASP A 69 -3.07 -8.46 0.48
N GLU A 70 -2.44 -7.92 -0.56
CA GLU A 70 -2.46 -6.48 -0.82
C GLU A 70 -3.06 -6.20 -2.19
N VAL A 71 -3.82 -5.11 -2.30
CA VAL A 71 -4.23 -4.55 -3.59
C VAL A 71 -3.40 -3.31 -3.87
N VAL A 72 -2.81 -3.25 -5.06
CA VAL A 72 -2.13 -2.06 -5.57
C VAL A 72 -2.85 -1.63 -6.84
N CYS A 73 -3.48 -0.46 -6.81
CA CYS A 73 -4.32 0.04 -7.89
C CYS A 73 -3.71 1.30 -8.50
N LEU A 74 -3.60 1.33 -9.82
CA LEU A 74 -3.12 2.51 -10.54
C LEU A 74 -4.23 3.54 -10.66
N LEU A 75 -3.98 4.76 -10.21
CA LEU A 75 -4.88 5.89 -10.37
C LEU A 75 -4.46 6.78 -11.56
N SER A 76 -3.16 6.95 -11.76
CA SER A 76 -2.60 7.68 -12.90
C SER A 76 -1.16 7.27 -13.15
N GLY A 77 -0.68 7.47 -14.37
CA GLY A 77 0.67 7.11 -14.77
C GLY A 77 0.78 5.69 -15.31
N SER A 78 1.99 5.14 -15.28
CA SER A 78 2.24 3.76 -15.68
C SER A 78 3.48 3.22 -14.96
N LEU A 79 3.48 1.91 -14.68
CA LEU A 79 4.59 1.25 -14.01
C LEU A 79 4.60 -0.25 -14.31
N ASP A 80 5.73 -0.89 -14.02
CA ASP A 80 5.83 -2.34 -13.93
C ASP A 80 5.85 -2.73 -12.46
N PHE A 81 4.82 -3.45 -12.02
CA PHE A 81 4.81 -4.05 -10.69
C PHE A 81 5.49 -5.42 -10.79
N ILE A 82 6.39 -5.73 -9.84
CA ILE A 82 7.24 -6.92 -9.92
C ILE A 82 6.96 -7.81 -8.73
N LEU A 83 6.56 -9.05 -9.02
CA LEU A 83 6.30 -10.07 -8.00
C LEU A 83 7.49 -11.03 -7.97
N GLY A 84 8.02 -11.29 -6.78
CA GLY A 84 9.10 -12.25 -6.57
C GLY A 84 8.53 -13.64 -6.31
N ILE A 85 8.65 -14.55 -7.28
CA ILE A 85 8.16 -15.91 -7.20
C ILE A 85 9.34 -16.87 -7.13
N GLY A 86 9.74 -17.23 -5.90
CA GLY A 86 10.94 -18.03 -5.70
C GLY A 86 12.18 -17.30 -6.21
N ALA A 87 12.92 -17.92 -7.13
CA ALA A 87 14.08 -17.30 -7.77
C ALA A 87 13.70 -16.46 -9.01
N GLU A 88 12.42 -16.44 -9.38
CA GLU A 88 11.94 -15.74 -10.57
C GLU A 88 11.24 -14.45 -10.22
N GLU A 89 11.14 -13.56 -11.21
CA GLU A 89 10.39 -12.33 -11.13
C GLU A 89 9.29 -12.33 -12.20
N ARG A 90 8.10 -11.91 -11.81
CA ARG A 90 7.01 -11.71 -12.75
C ARG A 90 6.67 -10.24 -12.84
N ARG A 91 6.73 -9.68 -14.03
CA ARG A 91 6.32 -8.31 -14.29
C ARG A 91 4.84 -8.24 -14.61
N VAL A 92 4.17 -7.29 -13.95
CA VAL A 92 2.76 -6.97 -14.20
C VAL A 92 2.71 -5.51 -14.59
N PRO A 93 2.59 -5.19 -15.89
CA PRO A 93 2.50 -3.79 -16.30
C PRO A 93 1.13 -3.21 -15.95
N LEU A 94 1.14 -2.04 -15.33
CA LEU A 94 -0.06 -1.27 -15.04
C LEU A 94 0.01 0.03 -15.83
N SER A 95 -0.93 0.24 -16.77
CA SER A 95 -0.92 1.41 -17.65
C SER A 95 -2.29 2.07 -17.80
N ALA A 96 -3.35 1.43 -17.39
CA ALA A 96 -4.70 2.00 -17.45
C ALA A 96 -5.18 2.35 -16.05
N ALA A 97 -5.70 3.57 -15.88
CA ALA A 97 -6.29 3.99 -14.61
C ALA A 97 -7.38 3.01 -14.17
N GLY A 98 -7.32 2.59 -12.91
CA GLY A 98 -8.23 1.59 -12.36
C GLY A 98 -7.73 0.15 -12.48
N SER A 99 -6.64 -0.12 -13.20
CA SER A 99 -6.03 -1.45 -13.21
C SER A 99 -5.34 -1.71 -11.88
N TYR A 100 -5.37 -2.94 -11.41
CA TYR A 100 -4.78 -3.29 -10.13
C TYR A 100 -4.15 -4.68 -10.17
N VAL A 101 -3.26 -4.91 -9.23
CA VAL A 101 -2.66 -6.22 -8.97
C VAL A 101 -3.02 -6.65 -7.56
N ILE A 102 -3.27 -7.94 -7.39
CA ILE A 102 -3.40 -8.54 -6.06
C ILE A 102 -2.08 -9.23 -5.74
N VAL A 103 -1.43 -8.77 -4.67
CA VAL A 103 -0.19 -9.37 -4.18
C VAL A 103 -0.57 -10.37 -3.09
N PRO A 104 -0.35 -11.68 -3.31
CA PRO A 104 -0.63 -12.67 -2.27
C PRO A 104 0.18 -12.44 -1.01
N LYS A 105 -0.39 -12.77 0.14
CA LYS A 105 0.33 -12.65 1.41
C LYS A 105 1.64 -13.44 1.35
N GLY A 106 2.68 -12.89 1.95
CA GLY A 106 3.99 -13.53 1.99
C GLY A 106 4.81 -13.37 0.71
N MET A 107 4.28 -12.72 -0.33
CA MET A 107 5.00 -12.55 -1.59
C MET A 107 5.79 -11.25 -1.61
N TRP A 108 7.08 -11.34 -1.87
CA TRP A 108 7.93 -10.17 -2.07
C TRP A 108 7.55 -9.45 -3.36
N HIS A 109 7.53 -8.12 -3.31
CA HIS A 109 7.16 -7.29 -4.46
C HIS A 109 7.91 -5.98 -4.44
N THR A 110 8.07 -5.39 -5.62
CA THR A 110 8.64 -4.06 -5.82
C THR A 110 8.00 -3.42 -7.05
N ALA A 111 8.43 -2.22 -7.39
CA ALA A 111 7.87 -1.49 -8.52
C ALA A 111 8.93 -0.69 -9.25
N LYS A 112 8.83 -0.67 -10.59
CA LYS A 112 9.66 0.16 -11.47
C LYS A 112 8.77 1.14 -12.20
N MET A 113 9.07 2.43 -12.06
CA MET A 113 8.28 3.48 -12.66
C MET A 113 8.64 3.68 -14.12
N SER A 114 7.62 3.73 -15.00
CA SER A 114 7.80 4.19 -16.38
C SER A 114 7.60 5.70 -16.46
N GLU A 115 6.76 6.25 -15.59
CA GLU A 115 6.51 7.68 -15.44
C GLU A 115 5.98 7.91 -14.02
N PRO A 116 5.87 9.17 -13.56
CA PRO A 116 5.27 9.42 -12.23
C PRO A 116 3.87 8.82 -12.13
N CYS A 117 3.62 8.14 -11.02
CA CYS A 117 2.38 7.41 -10.78
C CYS A 117 1.69 7.90 -9.52
N ARG A 118 0.38 7.75 -9.53
CA ARG A 118 -0.43 7.83 -8.31
C ARG A 118 -1.06 6.46 -8.08
N LEU A 119 -0.88 5.92 -6.88
CA LEU A 119 -1.31 4.57 -6.53
C LEU A 119 -2.23 4.59 -5.33
N LEU A 120 -3.18 3.66 -5.32
CA LEU A 120 -4.00 3.35 -4.15
C LEU A 120 -3.57 1.97 -3.64
N PHE A 121 -3.36 1.88 -2.32
CA PHE A 121 -2.96 0.65 -1.65
C PHE A 121 -4.03 0.22 -0.66
N ILE A 122 -4.34 -1.07 -0.65
CA ILE A 122 -5.11 -1.71 0.41
C ILE A 122 -4.18 -2.75 1.02
N THR A 123 -3.65 -2.46 2.20
CA THR A 123 -2.51 -3.19 2.77
C THR A 123 -2.84 -3.80 4.12
N ALA A 124 -2.63 -5.11 4.26
CA ALA A 124 -2.61 -5.79 5.56
C ALA A 124 -1.20 -5.62 6.13
N GLY A 125 -0.94 -4.50 6.81
CA GLY A 125 0.41 -4.06 7.14
C GLY A 125 1.03 -4.68 8.39
N GLU A 126 0.31 -5.51 9.13
CA GLU A 126 0.87 -6.15 10.32
C GLU A 126 2.09 -7.00 9.94
N GLY A 127 3.25 -6.69 10.55
CA GLY A 127 4.48 -7.46 10.33
C GLY A 127 5.15 -7.21 8.99
N THR A 128 4.83 -6.14 8.28
CA THR A 128 5.47 -5.79 7.00
C THR A 128 6.99 -5.86 7.10
N GLN A 129 7.61 -6.46 6.09
CA GLN A 129 9.06 -6.64 6.00
C GLN A 129 9.62 -5.96 4.76
N HIS A 130 10.85 -5.52 4.86
CA HIS A 130 11.60 -4.89 3.76
C HIS A 130 12.93 -5.60 3.55
N ARG A 131 13.39 -5.62 2.30
CA ARG A 131 14.66 -6.22 1.91
C ARG A 131 15.27 -5.40 0.78
N ALA A 132 16.58 -5.12 0.87
CA ALA A 132 17.27 -4.38 -0.18
C ALA A 132 17.20 -5.13 -1.52
N LEU A 133 17.13 -4.37 -2.62
CA LEU A 133 17.24 -4.96 -3.94
C LEU A 133 18.64 -5.52 -4.13
N ALA A 134 18.75 -6.75 -4.66
CA ALA A 134 20.02 -7.30 -5.06
C ALA A 134 20.52 -6.57 -6.32
N ARG A 135 21.82 -6.32 -6.36
CA ARG A 135 22.49 -5.66 -7.48
C ARG A 135 23.50 -6.58 -8.15
#